data_abcfd0b9ec129594b6bb046d34a122f4
#
_entry.id   abcfd0b9ec129594b6bb046d34a122f4
#
_cell.length_a   1.000
_cell.length_b   1.000
_cell.length_c   1.000
_cell.angle_alpha   90.00
_cell.angle_beta   90.00
_cell.angle_gamma   90.00
#
_symmetry.space_group_name_H-M   'P 1'
#
loop_
_entity.id
_entity.type
_entity.pdbx_description
1 polymer ?
#
loop_
_entity_poly.entity_id
_entity_poly.type
_entity_poly.pdbx_seq_one_letter_code
_entity_poly.pdbx_strand_id
1 'polypeptide(L)'
;MKESYLEITFRKGRPIAAYLYLPRQGPEKSYRTSRADPGLIVDYSRSGKPIGIEITAPTKITASALNRVLRDIGMPTIKSSDLGPLPAA
;
A
#
# COMPACT_ATOMS: atom_id res chain seq x y z
N MET A 1 -7.52 -12.76 5.92
CA MET A 1 -7.48 -11.31 6.15
C MET A 1 -8.49 -10.64 5.24
N LYS A 2 -9.43 -9.93 5.82
CA LYS A 2 -10.56 -9.34 5.07
C LYS A 2 -10.45 -7.84 4.86
N GLU A 3 -9.55 -7.18 5.55
CA GLU A 3 -9.40 -5.74 5.48
C GLU A 3 -7.97 -5.36 5.17
N SER A 4 -7.81 -4.19 4.56
CA SER A 4 -6.48 -3.63 4.35
C SER A 4 -5.96 -3.05 5.65
N TYR A 5 -4.66 -3.14 5.88
CA TYR A 5 -4.03 -2.41 6.97
C TYR A 5 -2.64 -1.93 6.57
N LEU A 6 -2.25 -0.83 7.17
CA LEU A 6 -0.98 -0.18 6.89
C LEU A 6 0.02 -0.48 8.00
N GLU A 7 1.17 -1.02 7.62
CA GLU A 7 2.29 -1.23 8.52
C GLU A 7 3.36 -0.21 8.21
N ILE A 8 3.86 0.48 9.22
CA ILE A 8 4.82 1.55 9.02
C ILE A 8 6.09 1.23 9.80
N THR A 9 7.22 1.35 9.13
CA THR A 9 8.53 1.19 9.76
C THR A 9 9.07 2.55 10.13
N PHE A 10 9.41 2.73 11.39
CA PHE A 10 9.99 3.96 11.91
C PHE A 10 11.47 3.78 12.22
N ARG A 11 12.20 4.85 12.05
CA ARG A 11 13.58 4.92 12.47
C ARG A 11 13.81 6.29 13.11
N LYS A 12 14.23 6.28 14.39
CA LYS A 12 14.43 7.52 15.16
C LYS A 12 13.18 8.42 15.11
N GLY A 13 12.01 7.82 15.26
CA GLY A 13 10.74 8.55 15.26
C GLY A 13 10.24 8.99 13.90
N ARG A 14 10.91 8.64 12.82
CA ARG A 14 10.51 9.03 11.46
C ARG A 14 10.04 7.83 10.67
N PRO A 15 8.92 7.96 9.93
CA PRO A 15 8.52 6.88 9.02
C PRO A 15 9.49 6.81 7.85
N ILE A 16 10.06 5.63 7.64
CA ILE A 16 11.05 5.41 6.56
C ILE A 16 10.53 4.50 5.46
N ALA A 17 9.54 3.69 5.77
CA ALA A 17 8.91 2.79 4.79
C ALA A 17 7.53 2.42 5.30
N ALA A 18 6.67 2.00 4.39
CA ALA A 18 5.35 1.50 4.77
C ALA A 18 4.94 0.41 3.80
N TYR A 19 4.04 -0.44 4.25
CA TYR A 19 3.46 -1.48 3.42
C TYR A 19 1.96 -1.55 3.69
N LEU A 20 1.17 -1.44 2.65
CA LEU A 20 -0.28 -1.59 2.75
C LEU A 20 -0.63 -3.03 2.38
N TYR A 21 -1.07 -3.81 3.37
CA TYR A 21 -1.56 -5.17 3.14
C TYR A 21 -2.98 -5.08 2.59
N LEU A 22 -3.22 -5.73 1.46
CA LEU A 22 -4.54 -5.74 0.84
C LEU A 22 -5.30 -6.99 1.27
N PRO A 23 -6.65 -6.97 1.24
CA PRO A 23 -7.44 -8.13 1.62
C PRO A 23 -7.09 -9.34 0.77
N ARG A 24 -6.96 -10.49 1.41
CA ARG A 24 -6.64 -11.74 0.72
C ARG A 24 -7.25 -12.92 1.48
N GLN A 25 -7.45 -14.02 0.77
CA GLN A 25 -7.98 -15.26 1.35
C GLN A 25 -6.83 -16.24 1.51
N GLY A 26 -6.23 -16.29 2.67
CA GLY A 26 -5.17 -17.22 2.94
C GLY A 26 -3.78 -16.65 2.63
N PRO A 27 -2.73 -17.46 2.86
CA PRO A 27 -1.36 -17.00 2.69
C PRO A 27 -1.00 -16.94 1.21
N GLU A 28 -0.78 -15.73 0.73
CA GLU A 28 -0.31 -15.51 -0.63
C GLU A 28 1.00 -14.76 -0.56
N LYS A 29 1.94 -15.19 -1.39
CA LYS A 29 3.27 -14.57 -1.45
C LYS A 29 3.39 -13.71 -2.68
N SER A 30 4.23 -12.69 -2.60
CA SER A 30 4.56 -11.88 -3.75
C SER A 30 5.24 -12.74 -4.81
N TYR A 31 4.68 -12.69 -6.01
CA TYR A 31 5.22 -13.40 -7.17
C TYR A 31 5.82 -12.42 -8.17
N ARG A 32 5.20 -11.25 -8.28
CA ARG A 32 5.58 -10.23 -9.24
C ARG A 32 5.29 -8.87 -8.64
N THR A 33 6.14 -7.89 -8.92
CA THR A 33 5.93 -6.51 -8.52
C THR A 33 5.83 -5.62 -9.74
N SER A 34 5.12 -4.51 -9.60
CA SER A 34 4.98 -3.52 -10.67
C SER A 34 4.91 -2.13 -10.07
N ARG A 35 5.73 -1.23 -10.57
CA ARG A 35 5.68 0.16 -10.12
C ARG A 35 4.44 0.82 -10.71
N ALA A 36 3.53 1.26 -9.84
CA ALA A 36 2.30 1.90 -10.25
C ALA A 36 2.47 3.42 -10.34
N ASP A 37 3.34 3.96 -9.48
CA ASP A 37 3.60 5.40 -9.39
C ASP A 37 4.97 5.56 -8.73
N PRO A 38 5.64 6.71 -8.85
CA PRO A 38 6.89 6.91 -8.12
C PRO A 38 6.68 6.68 -6.63
N GLY A 39 7.46 5.76 -6.05
CA GLY A 39 7.35 5.43 -4.64
C GLY A 39 6.26 4.45 -4.28
N LEU A 40 5.47 3.96 -5.23
CA LEU A 40 4.40 3.00 -4.99
C LEU A 40 4.60 1.76 -5.86
N ILE A 41 4.84 0.62 -5.22
CA ILE A 41 5.10 -0.64 -5.90
C ILE A 41 4.03 -1.65 -5.48
N VAL A 42 3.29 -2.18 -6.45
CA VAL A 42 2.24 -3.15 -6.17
C VAL A 42 2.81 -4.56 -6.27
N ASP A 43 2.54 -5.37 -5.26
CA ASP A 43 2.87 -6.79 -5.26
C ASP A 43 1.67 -7.59 -5.71
N TYR A 44 1.91 -8.55 -6.61
CA TYR A 44 0.87 -9.43 -7.14
C TYR A 44 1.19 -10.87 -6.77
N SER A 45 0.15 -11.63 -6.46
CA SER A 45 0.27 -13.06 -6.25
C SER A 45 0.47 -13.77 -7.58
N ARG A 46 0.74 -15.07 -7.52
CA ARG A 46 0.91 -15.89 -8.72
C ARG A 46 -0.32 -15.89 -9.61
N SER A 47 -1.50 -15.78 -9.02
CA SER A 47 -2.75 -15.72 -9.78
C SER A 47 -3.03 -14.35 -10.38
N GLY A 48 -2.16 -13.36 -10.13
CA GLY A 48 -2.34 -12.01 -10.66
C GLY A 48 -3.14 -11.09 -9.77
N LYS A 49 -3.46 -11.49 -8.54
CA LYS A 49 -4.19 -10.65 -7.60
C LYS A 49 -3.24 -9.68 -6.91
N PRO A 50 -3.61 -8.41 -6.77
CA PRO A 50 -2.83 -7.48 -5.94
C PRO A 50 -2.94 -7.89 -4.47
N ILE A 51 -1.81 -8.00 -3.78
CA ILE A 51 -1.78 -8.45 -2.39
C ILE A 51 -1.17 -7.42 -1.44
N GLY A 52 -0.51 -6.41 -1.98
CA GLY A 52 0.06 -5.36 -1.14
C GLY A 52 0.67 -4.25 -1.97
N ILE A 53 0.95 -3.13 -1.32
CA ILE A 53 1.59 -1.98 -1.93
C ILE A 53 2.73 -1.52 -1.03
N GLU A 54 3.94 -1.53 -1.58
CA GLU A 54 5.11 -1.00 -0.89
C GLU A 54 5.18 0.50 -1.10
N ILE A 55 5.33 1.24 -0.01
CA ILE A 55 5.44 2.69 -0.01
C ILE A 55 6.86 3.03 0.45
N THR A 56 7.70 3.45 -0.49
CA THR A 56 9.14 3.61 -0.22
C THR A 56 9.48 4.89 0.51
N ALA A 57 8.61 5.89 0.45
CA ALA A 57 8.83 7.17 1.13
C ALA A 57 7.50 7.70 1.66
N PRO A 58 7.03 7.16 2.80
CA PRO A 58 5.67 7.47 3.28
C PRO A 58 5.42 8.96 3.55
N THR A 59 6.44 9.74 3.87
CA THR A 59 6.25 11.18 4.09
C THR A 59 6.04 11.96 2.78
N LYS A 60 6.33 11.35 1.64
CA LYS A 60 6.20 11.99 0.32
C LYS A 60 5.02 11.47 -0.49
N ILE A 61 4.33 10.46 -0.01
CA ILE A 61 3.19 9.87 -0.69
C ILE A 61 1.92 10.35 -0.01
N THR A 62 1.01 10.92 -0.77
CA THR A 62 -0.28 11.37 -0.22
C THR A 62 -1.28 10.22 -0.19
N ALA A 63 -2.26 10.33 0.70
CA ALA A 63 -3.39 9.39 0.72
C ALA A 63 -4.12 9.40 -0.62
N SER A 64 -4.21 10.56 -1.25
CA SER A 64 -4.84 10.71 -2.55
C SER A 64 -4.11 9.91 -3.64
N ALA A 65 -2.77 9.96 -3.66
CA ALA A 65 -1.98 9.21 -4.63
C ALA A 65 -2.14 7.70 -4.41
N LEU A 66 -2.11 7.26 -3.15
CA LEU A 66 -2.31 5.85 -2.82
C LEU A 66 -3.69 5.37 -3.25
N ASN A 67 -4.73 6.16 -2.98
CA ASN A 67 -6.09 5.81 -3.36
C ASN A 67 -6.28 5.76 -4.87
N ARG A 68 -5.56 6.57 -5.62
CA ARG A 68 -5.59 6.49 -7.09
C ARG A 68 -5.06 5.15 -7.57
N VAL A 69 -3.96 4.69 -6.98
CA VAL A 69 -3.41 3.38 -7.32
C VAL A 69 -4.39 2.27 -6.93
N LEU A 70 -5.02 2.38 -5.76
CA LEU A 70 -6.01 1.39 -5.33
C LEU A 70 -7.17 1.30 -6.32
N ARG A 71 -7.69 2.43 -6.79
CA ARG A 71 -8.74 2.42 -7.82
C ARG A 71 -8.26 1.77 -9.11
N ASP A 72 -7.05 2.08 -9.53
CA ASP A 72 -6.51 1.55 -10.79
C ASP A 72 -6.35 0.03 -10.75
N ILE A 73 -6.07 -0.54 -9.59
CA ILE A 73 -5.94 -1.99 -9.47
C ILE A 73 -7.23 -2.68 -9.02
N GLY A 74 -8.34 -1.93 -8.97
CA GLY A 74 -9.65 -2.51 -8.65
C GLY A 74 -9.89 -2.77 -7.18
N MET A 75 -9.16 -2.08 -6.29
CA MET A 75 -9.31 -2.24 -4.86
C MET A 75 -10.05 -1.06 -4.25
N PRO A 76 -10.77 -1.28 -3.13
CA PRO A 76 -11.45 -0.19 -2.45
C PRO A 76 -10.47 0.85 -1.93
N THR A 77 -10.89 2.11 -1.96
CA THR A 77 -10.10 3.19 -1.38
C THR A 77 -10.17 3.16 0.15
N ILE A 78 -9.23 3.84 0.78
CA ILE A 78 -9.10 3.86 2.24
C ILE A 78 -9.21 5.32 2.70
N LYS A 79 -9.89 5.54 3.81
CA LYS A 79 -10.02 6.87 4.38
C LYS A 79 -8.66 7.42 4.77
N SER A 80 -8.41 8.68 4.51
CA SER A 80 -7.13 9.28 4.85
C SER A 80 -6.83 9.21 6.35
N SER A 81 -7.87 9.23 7.19
CA SER A 81 -7.69 9.08 8.65
C SER A 81 -7.14 7.72 9.04
N ASP A 82 -7.32 6.71 8.19
CA ASP A 82 -6.79 5.36 8.42
C ASP A 82 -5.42 5.17 7.78
N LEU A 83 -4.89 6.18 7.13
CA LEU A 83 -3.61 6.15 6.44
C LEU A 83 -2.57 7.08 7.07
N GLY A 84 -2.79 7.54 8.29
CA GLY A 84 -1.78 8.30 9.00
C GLY A 84 -0.54 7.44 9.22
N PRO A 85 0.69 7.96 9.11
CA PRO A 85 1.08 9.35 8.94
C PRO A 85 1.25 9.81 7.48
N LEU A 86 0.60 9.19 6.52
CA LEU A 86 0.66 9.68 5.15
C LEU A 86 0.00 11.05 5.05
N PRO A 87 0.55 12.00 4.28
CA PRO A 87 -0.11 13.27 4.04
C PRO A 87 -1.51 13.08 3.44
N ALA A 88 -2.46 13.90 3.88
CA ALA A 88 -3.86 13.73 3.48
C ALA A 88 -4.11 14.10 2.02
N ALA A 89 -3.38 15.06 1.48
CA ALA A 89 -3.64 15.55 0.13
C ALA A 89 -2.55 15.21 -0.86
#